data_553961c1e4e7ddcc132818a1f5ace0bb
#
_entry.id   553961c1e4e7ddcc132818a1f5ace0bb
#
_cell.length_a   1.000
_cell.length_b   1.000
_cell.length_c   1.000
_cell.angle_alpha   90.00
_cell.angle_beta   90.00
_cell.angle_gamma   90.00
#
_symmetry.space_group_name_H-M   'P 1'
#
loop_
_entity.id
_entity.type
_entity.pdbx_description
1 polymer ?
#
loop_
_entity_poly.entity_id
_entity_poly.type
_entity_poly.pdbx_seq_one_letter_code
_entity_poly.pdbx_strand_id
1 'polypeptide(L)'
;MKEHQNLFRDLQEDFRKMKKNLLVAQSGGPTAAINATLAGVIKQAIKEEQIDQVYGACYGIQGVLEQKFVNLTEKVDTEEKLEKLKRTPAAALGSCRFKLNDIKEDDSQYQEIVDILHKMNIGYFVYIGGNDSMDTVAKLSAYCKEKGVEDIKVIGGPKTIDNDLCGIDHCPGFGSAAKYISTVFCELEQEITVYEPKNVIIVEMMG
;
A
#
# COMPACT_ATOMS: atom_id res chain seq x y z
N MET A 1 -6.99 -44.33 -16.30
CA MET A 1 -7.71 -43.18 -15.70
C MET A 1 -7.07 -42.67 -14.41
N LYS A 2 -6.70 -43.53 -13.44
CA LYS A 2 -6.08 -43.08 -12.17
C LYS A 2 -4.69 -42.45 -12.36
N GLU A 3 -3.86 -42.93 -13.29
CA GLU A 3 -2.54 -42.37 -13.56
C GLU A 3 -2.60 -40.99 -14.20
N HIS A 4 -3.54 -40.73 -15.11
CA HIS A 4 -3.79 -39.41 -15.68
C HIS A 4 -4.31 -38.41 -14.62
N GLN A 5 -5.11 -38.85 -13.66
CA GLN A 5 -5.59 -38.00 -12.58
C GLN A 5 -4.45 -37.65 -11.60
N ASN A 6 -3.56 -38.60 -11.32
CA ASN A 6 -2.40 -38.33 -10.48
C ASN A 6 -1.41 -37.38 -11.15
N LEU A 7 -1.07 -37.57 -12.41
CA LEU A 7 -0.22 -36.65 -13.15
C LEU A 7 -0.79 -35.24 -13.24
N PHE A 8 -2.11 -35.11 -13.43
CA PHE A 8 -2.76 -33.80 -13.47
C PHE A 8 -2.73 -33.11 -12.10
N ARG A 9 -2.89 -33.86 -11.03
CA ARG A 9 -2.77 -33.36 -9.65
C ARG A 9 -1.33 -32.94 -9.33
N ASP A 10 -0.35 -33.73 -9.70
CA ASP A 10 1.06 -33.43 -9.48
C ASP A 10 1.51 -32.19 -10.29
N LEU A 11 1.04 -32.02 -11.53
CA LEU A 11 1.25 -30.82 -12.32
C LEU A 11 0.56 -29.58 -11.71
N GLN A 12 -0.63 -29.74 -11.15
CA GLN A 12 -1.31 -28.64 -10.45
C GLN A 12 -0.61 -28.25 -9.14
N GLU A 13 -0.05 -29.22 -8.42
CA GLU A 13 0.75 -28.97 -7.22
C GLU A 13 2.09 -28.27 -7.56
N ASP A 14 2.74 -28.67 -8.65
CA ASP A 14 3.96 -28.02 -9.14
C ASP A 14 3.68 -26.59 -9.67
N PHE A 15 2.57 -26.37 -10.37
CA PHE A 15 2.13 -25.04 -10.75
C PHE A 15 1.81 -24.13 -9.54
N ARG A 16 1.19 -24.70 -8.48
CA ARG A 16 0.97 -23.98 -7.22
C ARG A 16 2.28 -23.62 -6.51
N LYS A 17 3.28 -24.50 -6.52
CA LYS A 17 4.61 -24.24 -5.96
C LYS A 17 5.38 -23.14 -6.68
N MET A 18 5.08 -22.87 -7.96
CA MET A 18 5.66 -21.76 -8.72
C MET A 18 4.97 -20.42 -8.47
N LYS A 19 3.75 -20.41 -7.94
CA LYS A 19 3.04 -19.17 -7.60
C LYS A 19 3.59 -18.56 -6.33
N LYS A 20 3.65 -17.24 -6.31
CA LYS A 20 4.05 -16.46 -5.15
C LYS A 20 2.86 -15.67 -4.60
N ASN A 21 2.89 -15.36 -3.33
CA ASN A 21 1.92 -14.45 -2.73
C ASN A 21 2.33 -12.99 -2.94
N LEU A 22 1.33 -12.11 -2.96
CA LEU A 22 1.53 -10.67 -2.92
C LEU A 22 1.20 -10.14 -1.54
N LEU A 23 2.09 -9.34 -0.97
CA LEU A 23 1.85 -8.56 0.24
C LEU A 23 1.66 -7.11 -0.13
N VAL A 24 0.64 -6.46 0.41
CA VAL A 24 0.45 -5.01 0.31
C VAL A 24 0.34 -4.39 1.69
N ALA A 25 0.95 -3.22 1.87
CA ALA A 25 0.89 -2.47 3.11
C ALA A 25 0.64 -0.99 2.84
N GLN A 26 0.08 -0.29 3.83
CA GLN A 26 -0.21 1.14 3.78
C GLN A 26 0.51 1.85 4.91
N SER A 27 1.02 3.07 4.65
CA SER A 27 1.69 3.88 5.69
C SER A 27 1.64 5.38 5.40
N GLY A 28 2.09 6.16 6.38
CA GLY A 28 2.08 7.62 6.33
C GLY A 28 0.68 8.21 6.57
N GLY A 29 0.50 9.48 6.27
CA GLY A 29 -0.78 10.16 6.41
C GLY A 29 -1.84 9.56 5.48
N PRO A 30 -3.04 9.18 5.97
CA PRO A 30 -4.10 8.68 5.11
C PRO A 30 -4.63 9.77 4.19
N THR A 31 -4.96 9.38 2.95
CA THR A 31 -5.60 10.24 1.94
C THR A 31 -6.81 9.55 1.35
N ALA A 32 -7.65 10.29 0.61
CA ALA A 32 -8.78 9.69 -0.10
C ALA A 32 -8.33 8.66 -1.16
N ALA A 33 -7.10 8.78 -1.66
CA ALA A 33 -6.58 7.91 -2.72
C ALA A 33 -5.94 6.60 -2.21
N ILE A 34 -5.58 6.50 -0.93
CA ILE A 34 -4.77 5.37 -0.44
C ILE A 34 -5.49 4.02 -0.59
N ASN A 35 -6.78 3.98 -0.32
CA ASN A 35 -7.59 2.76 -0.49
C ASN A 35 -7.94 2.50 -1.95
N ALA A 36 -8.02 3.53 -2.79
CA ALA A 36 -8.20 3.34 -4.23
C ALA A 36 -6.98 2.63 -4.85
N THR A 37 -5.76 3.00 -4.43
CA THR A 37 -4.54 2.29 -4.83
C THR A 37 -4.55 0.85 -4.32
N LEU A 38 -4.92 0.61 -3.06
CA LEU A 38 -5.05 -0.74 -2.48
C LEU A 38 -6.04 -1.60 -3.28
N ALA A 39 -7.23 -1.05 -3.59
CA ALA A 39 -8.25 -1.74 -4.39
C ALA A 39 -7.73 -2.08 -5.79
N GLY A 40 -6.98 -1.17 -6.42
CA GLY A 40 -6.33 -1.40 -7.71
C GLY A 40 -5.31 -2.54 -7.67
N VAL A 41 -4.46 -2.58 -6.64
CA VAL A 41 -3.49 -3.66 -6.41
C VAL A 41 -4.20 -5.00 -6.25
N ILE A 42 -5.24 -5.09 -5.40
CA ILE A 42 -6.01 -6.32 -5.19
C ILE A 42 -6.67 -6.77 -6.51
N LYS A 43 -7.35 -5.84 -7.19
CA LYS A 43 -8.07 -6.12 -8.44
C LYS A 43 -7.17 -6.67 -9.54
N GLN A 44 -5.95 -6.13 -9.65
CA GLN A 44 -4.99 -6.62 -10.63
C GLN A 44 -4.35 -7.94 -10.18
N ALA A 45 -3.94 -8.04 -8.94
CA ALA A 45 -3.27 -9.23 -8.40
C ALA A 45 -4.11 -10.50 -8.53
N ILE A 46 -5.42 -10.42 -8.31
CA ILE A 46 -6.35 -11.56 -8.45
C ILE A 46 -6.41 -12.09 -9.91
N LYS A 47 -6.07 -11.25 -10.90
CA LYS A 47 -6.08 -11.63 -12.32
C LYS A 47 -4.77 -12.26 -12.78
N GLU A 48 -3.71 -12.10 -12.01
CA GLU A 48 -2.38 -12.57 -12.38
C GLU A 48 -2.20 -14.04 -12.03
N GLU A 49 -1.92 -14.87 -13.02
CA GLU A 49 -1.73 -16.31 -12.83
C GLU A 49 -0.53 -16.65 -11.92
N GLN A 50 0.45 -15.75 -11.83
CA GLN A 50 1.65 -15.91 -11.00
C GLN A 50 1.41 -15.64 -9.51
N ILE A 51 0.27 -15.03 -9.16
CA ILE A 51 -0.08 -14.70 -7.77
C ILE A 51 -1.08 -15.73 -7.25
N ASP A 52 -0.78 -16.30 -6.08
CA ASP A 52 -1.67 -17.26 -5.40
C ASP A 52 -2.64 -16.54 -4.48
N GLN A 53 -2.11 -15.80 -3.49
CA GLN A 53 -2.90 -15.07 -2.52
C GLN A 53 -2.43 -13.62 -2.39
N VAL A 54 -3.35 -12.74 -2.02
CA VAL A 54 -3.06 -11.34 -1.69
C VAL A 54 -3.24 -11.15 -0.19
N TYR A 55 -2.17 -10.76 0.48
CA TYR A 55 -2.17 -10.42 1.91
C TYR A 55 -2.03 -8.93 2.12
N GLY A 56 -2.65 -8.43 3.17
CA GLY A 56 -2.46 -7.08 3.68
C GLY A 56 -1.67 -7.11 4.98
N ALA A 57 -0.60 -6.31 5.11
CA ALA A 57 0.04 -6.06 6.39
C ALA A 57 -0.67 -4.91 7.09
N CYS A 58 -1.19 -5.17 8.29
CA CYS A 58 -1.83 -4.14 9.11
C CYS A 58 -0.76 -3.25 9.75
N TYR A 59 -0.95 -1.93 9.67
CA TYR A 59 0.00 -0.94 10.22
C TYR A 59 1.37 -0.91 9.53
N GLY A 60 1.38 -1.04 8.21
CA GLY A 60 2.57 -0.81 7.39
C GLY A 60 3.72 -1.78 7.67
N ILE A 61 4.96 -1.27 7.59
CA ILE A 61 6.17 -2.09 7.78
C ILE A 61 6.31 -2.60 9.22
N GLN A 62 5.78 -1.86 10.20
CA GLN A 62 5.73 -2.33 11.58
C GLN A 62 4.89 -3.60 11.69
N GLY A 63 3.75 -3.64 10.99
CA GLY A 63 2.90 -4.82 10.96
C GLY A 63 3.52 -6.02 10.24
N VAL A 64 4.46 -5.77 9.30
CA VAL A 64 5.26 -6.86 8.72
C VAL A 64 6.15 -7.49 9.79
N LEU A 65 6.92 -6.69 10.54
CA LEU A 65 7.77 -7.17 11.64
C LEU A 65 6.95 -7.88 12.73
N GLU A 66 5.78 -7.35 13.07
CA GLU A 66 4.88 -7.94 14.07
C GLU A 66 4.02 -9.11 13.51
N GLN A 67 4.21 -9.48 12.24
CA GLN A 67 3.48 -10.54 11.53
C GLN A 67 1.94 -10.38 11.60
N LYS A 68 1.45 -9.16 11.55
CA LYS A 68 0.02 -8.81 11.55
C LYS A 68 -0.54 -8.78 10.14
N PHE A 69 -1.01 -9.91 9.66
CA PHE A 69 -1.49 -10.07 8.28
C PHE A 69 -2.99 -10.38 8.21
N VAL A 70 -3.58 -10.00 7.09
CA VAL A 70 -4.98 -10.31 6.73
C VAL A 70 -5.02 -10.85 5.29
N ASN A 71 -5.77 -11.92 5.06
CA ASN A 71 -5.98 -12.44 3.71
C ASN A 71 -7.01 -11.55 2.98
N LEU A 72 -6.54 -10.79 1.99
CA LEU A 72 -7.39 -9.89 1.21
C LEU A 72 -8.12 -10.61 0.08
N THR A 73 -7.58 -11.72 -0.43
CA THR A 73 -8.28 -12.55 -1.41
C THR A 73 -9.61 -13.05 -0.88
N GLU A 74 -9.65 -13.45 0.39
CA GLU A 74 -10.88 -13.90 1.05
C GLU A 74 -11.80 -12.76 1.50
N LYS A 75 -11.21 -11.64 1.97
CA LYS A 75 -12.00 -10.51 2.51
C LYS A 75 -12.61 -9.63 1.44
N VAL A 76 -11.93 -9.47 0.30
CA VAL A 76 -12.33 -8.59 -0.80
C VAL A 76 -12.57 -9.45 -2.06
N ASP A 77 -13.48 -10.39 -1.95
CA ASP A 77 -13.79 -11.45 -2.91
C ASP A 77 -14.84 -11.06 -3.97
N THR A 78 -15.43 -9.86 -3.87
CA THR A 78 -16.45 -9.36 -4.80
C THR A 78 -16.14 -7.97 -5.32
N GLU A 79 -16.62 -7.64 -6.53
CA GLU A 79 -16.48 -6.30 -7.11
C GLU A 79 -17.15 -5.22 -6.22
N GLU A 80 -18.26 -5.56 -5.55
CA GLU A 80 -18.92 -4.65 -4.62
C GLU A 80 -18.01 -4.27 -3.45
N LYS A 81 -17.32 -5.26 -2.85
CA LYS A 81 -16.35 -5.01 -1.77
C LYS A 81 -15.15 -4.19 -2.24
N LEU A 82 -14.67 -4.43 -3.47
CA LEU A 82 -13.62 -3.62 -4.09
C LEU A 82 -14.04 -2.16 -4.28
N GLU A 83 -15.23 -1.92 -4.82
CA GLU A 83 -15.77 -0.57 -5.00
C GLU A 83 -16.03 0.13 -3.66
N LYS A 84 -16.48 -0.60 -2.65
CA LYS A 84 -16.61 -0.07 -1.28
C LYS A 84 -15.25 0.30 -0.70
N LEU A 85 -14.25 -0.56 -0.81
CA LEU A 85 -12.88 -0.29 -0.36
C LEU A 85 -12.32 0.96 -1.04
N LYS A 86 -12.44 1.06 -2.36
CA LYS A 86 -11.97 2.18 -3.17
C LYS A 86 -12.51 3.53 -2.71
N ARG A 87 -13.77 3.57 -2.22
CA ARG A 87 -14.44 4.79 -1.76
C ARG A 87 -14.34 5.02 -0.25
N THR A 88 -13.80 4.06 0.50
CA THR A 88 -13.64 4.20 1.96
C THR A 88 -12.49 5.17 2.24
N PRO A 89 -12.73 6.22 3.04
CA PRO A 89 -11.67 7.14 3.43
C PRO A 89 -10.71 6.49 4.43
N ALA A 90 -9.55 7.11 4.61
CA ALA A 90 -8.44 6.66 5.45
C ALA A 90 -7.78 5.34 4.98
N ALA A 91 -6.86 4.78 5.78
CA ALA A 91 -6.13 3.57 5.43
C ALA A 91 -6.82 2.32 5.97
N ALA A 92 -7.35 1.47 5.09
CA ALA A 92 -8.10 0.27 5.48
C ALA A 92 -7.24 -0.76 6.22
N LEU A 93 -5.93 -0.81 5.94
CA LEU A 93 -4.97 -1.66 6.64
C LEU A 93 -4.33 -0.97 7.85
N GLY A 94 -4.79 0.22 8.22
CA GLY A 94 -4.11 1.05 9.19
C GLY A 94 -2.84 1.69 8.61
N SER A 95 -2.16 2.48 9.42
CA SER A 95 -0.95 3.20 9.03
C SER A 95 0.08 3.16 10.16
N CYS A 96 1.35 3.42 9.83
CA CYS A 96 2.41 3.62 10.81
C CYS A 96 3.30 4.79 10.40
N ARG A 97 4.07 5.29 11.38
CA ARG A 97 5.19 6.22 11.20
C ARG A 97 6.47 5.59 11.74
N PHE A 98 6.77 4.40 11.22
CA PHE A 98 7.93 3.62 11.62
C PHE A 98 9.02 3.77 10.55
N LYS A 99 10.24 4.06 10.99
CA LYS A 99 11.42 4.12 10.13
C LYS A 99 12.32 2.94 10.48
N LEU A 100 12.77 2.23 9.44
CA LEU A 100 13.80 1.21 9.59
C LEU A 100 15.13 1.88 9.97
N ASN A 101 15.96 1.16 10.70
CA ASN A 101 17.30 1.60 11.05
C ASN A 101 18.13 1.92 9.78
N ASP A 102 19.20 2.67 9.93
CA ASP A 102 20.14 2.83 8.81
C ASP A 102 20.79 1.48 8.52
N ILE A 103 20.69 1.05 7.27
CA ILE A 103 21.18 -0.26 6.84
C ILE A 103 22.69 -0.46 7.07
N LYS A 104 23.45 0.63 7.14
CA LYS A 104 24.89 0.61 7.40
C LYS A 104 25.22 0.42 8.88
N GLU A 105 24.32 0.79 9.76
CA GLU A 105 24.47 0.66 11.20
C GLU A 105 23.92 -0.67 11.71
N ASP A 106 22.72 -1.04 11.22
CA ASP A 106 22.02 -2.25 11.63
C ASP A 106 21.08 -2.74 10.53
N ASP A 107 21.40 -3.85 9.91
CA ASP A 107 20.60 -4.47 8.85
C ASP A 107 19.65 -5.58 9.35
N SER A 108 19.61 -5.83 10.66
CA SER A 108 18.82 -6.90 11.27
C SER A 108 17.35 -6.85 10.94
N GLN A 109 16.74 -5.64 10.92
CA GLN A 109 15.33 -5.47 10.57
C GLN A 109 15.05 -5.83 9.11
N TYR A 110 15.98 -5.54 8.21
CA TYR A 110 15.83 -5.89 6.79
C TYR A 110 15.91 -7.40 6.58
N GLN A 111 16.83 -8.06 7.28
CA GLN A 111 16.93 -9.51 7.27
C GLN A 111 15.64 -10.15 7.81
N GLU A 112 15.14 -9.66 8.95
CA GLU A 112 13.90 -10.16 9.55
C GLU A 112 12.71 -10.00 8.60
N ILE A 113 12.59 -8.85 7.91
CA ILE A 113 11.54 -8.64 6.90
C ILE A 113 11.66 -9.67 5.78
N VAL A 114 12.86 -9.89 5.23
CA VAL A 114 13.08 -10.86 4.15
C VAL A 114 12.73 -12.27 4.61
N ASP A 115 13.13 -12.66 5.82
CA ASP A 115 12.81 -13.97 6.38
C ASP A 115 11.30 -14.18 6.55
N ILE A 116 10.57 -13.16 7.00
CA ILE A 116 9.10 -13.18 7.10
C ILE A 116 8.47 -13.31 5.71
N LEU A 117 8.94 -12.54 4.72
CA LEU A 117 8.44 -12.62 3.35
C LEU A 117 8.66 -14.01 2.75
N HIS A 118 9.84 -14.61 2.94
CA HIS A 118 10.12 -15.98 2.50
C HIS A 118 9.22 -17.00 3.19
N LYS A 119 9.05 -16.90 4.52
CA LYS A 119 8.18 -17.79 5.31
C LYS A 119 6.73 -17.78 4.80
N MET A 120 6.26 -16.64 4.32
CA MET A 120 4.92 -16.48 3.76
C MET A 120 4.87 -16.71 2.23
N ASN A 121 5.94 -17.16 1.60
CA ASN A 121 6.07 -17.31 0.15
C ASN A 121 5.69 -16.02 -0.61
N ILE A 122 6.04 -14.83 -0.07
CA ILE A 122 5.82 -13.55 -0.72
C ILE A 122 6.89 -13.33 -1.80
N GLY A 123 6.45 -13.16 -3.03
CA GLY A 123 7.34 -12.77 -4.14
C GLY A 123 7.16 -11.29 -4.54
N TYR A 124 6.07 -10.68 -4.11
CA TYR A 124 5.73 -9.31 -4.47
C TYR A 124 5.31 -8.54 -3.22
N PHE A 125 6.04 -7.49 -2.90
CA PHE A 125 5.69 -6.59 -1.80
C PHE A 125 5.39 -5.20 -2.33
N VAL A 126 4.14 -4.76 -2.22
CA VAL A 126 3.69 -3.41 -2.61
C VAL A 126 3.51 -2.56 -1.37
N TYR A 127 4.27 -1.48 -1.25
CA TYR A 127 4.17 -0.57 -0.11
C TYR A 127 3.61 0.78 -0.54
N ILE A 128 2.38 1.09 -0.08
CA ILE A 128 1.65 2.31 -0.44
C ILE A 128 1.90 3.35 0.64
N GLY A 129 2.45 4.52 0.25
CA GLY A 129 2.72 5.56 1.24
C GLY A 129 3.37 6.82 0.67
N GLY A 130 3.77 7.71 1.56
CA GLY A 130 4.47 8.96 1.26
C GLY A 130 5.98 8.78 1.11
N ASN A 131 6.73 9.89 1.20
CA ASN A 131 8.18 9.92 0.99
C ASN A 131 8.96 8.94 1.89
N ASP A 132 8.65 8.88 3.18
CA ASP A 132 9.30 7.93 4.11
C ASP A 132 9.04 6.47 3.72
N SER A 133 7.85 6.17 3.16
CA SER A 133 7.52 4.83 2.69
C SER A 133 8.27 4.48 1.42
N MET A 134 8.46 5.44 0.52
CA MET A 134 9.27 5.26 -0.68
C MET A 134 10.75 5.10 -0.36
N ASP A 135 11.27 5.79 0.67
CA ASP A 135 12.61 5.56 1.21
C ASP A 135 12.76 4.12 1.75
N THR A 136 11.77 3.64 2.49
CA THR A 136 11.74 2.24 2.97
C THR A 136 11.78 1.25 1.80
N VAL A 137 11.00 1.49 0.73
CA VAL A 137 11.00 0.66 -0.49
C VAL A 137 12.37 0.65 -1.14
N ALA A 138 12.99 1.83 -1.30
CA ALA A 138 14.30 1.97 -1.92
C ALA A 138 15.37 1.22 -1.11
N LYS A 139 15.39 1.37 0.21
CA LYS A 139 16.33 0.69 1.12
C LYS A 139 16.14 -0.83 1.11
N LEU A 140 14.91 -1.33 1.23
CA LEU A 140 14.63 -2.75 1.21
C LEU A 140 14.96 -3.37 -0.15
N SER A 141 14.66 -2.69 -1.24
CA SER A 141 15.02 -3.13 -2.59
C SER A 141 16.54 -3.18 -2.79
N ALA A 142 17.27 -2.19 -2.29
CA ALA A 142 18.74 -2.15 -2.32
C ALA A 142 19.34 -3.30 -1.49
N TYR A 143 18.79 -3.56 -0.31
CA TYR A 143 19.18 -4.68 0.55
C TYR A 143 18.99 -6.02 -0.15
N CYS A 144 17.80 -6.27 -0.71
CA CYS A 144 17.54 -7.50 -1.47
C CYS A 144 18.56 -7.70 -2.60
N LYS A 145 18.87 -6.64 -3.34
CA LYS A 145 19.87 -6.68 -4.42
C LYS A 145 21.27 -6.98 -3.89
N GLU A 146 21.70 -6.37 -2.81
CA GLU A 146 23.03 -6.56 -2.20
C GLU A 146 23.19 -7.98 -1.65
N LYS A 147 22.14 -8.53 -1.03
CA LYS A 147 22.14 -9.90 -0.46
C LYS A 147 21.81 -11.00 -1.49
N GLY A 148 21.58 -10.65 -2.76
CA GLY A 148 21.24 -11.61 -3.82
C GLY A 148 19.84 -12.23 -3.68
N VAL A 149 18.91 -11.55 -3.02
CA VAL A 149 17.50 -11.98 -2.91
C VAL A 149 16.78 -11.56 -4.19
N GLU A 150 16.69 -12.46 -5.15
CA GLU A 150 16.13 -12.17 -6.49
C GLU A 150 14.64 -12.53 -6.61
N ASP A 151 14.13 -13.35 -5.73
CA ASP A 151 12.77 -13.89 -5.77
C ASP A 151 11.72 -13.00 -5.09
N ILE A 152 12.13 -11.90 -4.46
CA ILE A 152 11.26 -10.87 -3.87
C ILE A 152 11.39 -9.57 -4.66
N LYS A 153 10.25 -9.03 -5.13
CA LYS A 153 10.17 -7.72 -5.79
C LYS A 153 9.47 -6.73 -4.88
N VAL A 154 10.15 -5.64 -4.54
CA VAL A 154 9.62 -4.56 -3.68
C VAL A 154 9.25 -3.38 -4.55
N ILE A 155 7.99 -2.94 -4.47
CA ILE A 155 7.41 -1.91 -5.34
C ILE A 155 6.74 -0.84 -4.48
N GLY A 156 7.00 0.43 -4.78
CA GLY A 156 6.34 1.56 -4.15
C GLY A 156 5.05 1.97 -4.84
N GLY A 157 3.99 2.20 -4.05
CA GLY A 157 2.77 2.87 -4.49
C GLY A 157 2.70 4.28 -3.90
N PRO A 158 3.25 5.31 -4.56
CA PRO A 158 3.35 6.64 -3.96
C PRO A 158 1.99 7.31 -3.83
N LYS A 159 1.80 8.05 -2.72
CA LYS A 159 0.68 8.95 -2.50
C LYS A 159 1.11 10.12 -1.62
N THR A 160 0.62 11.31 -1.91
CA THR A 160 0.82 12.51 -1.10
C THR A 160 -0.16 13.60 -1.53
N ILE A 161 -0.59 14.45 -0.59
CA ILE A 161 -1.34 15.67 -0.89
C ILE A 161 -0.40 16.86 -1.19
N ASP A 162 0.89 16.71 -0.88
CA ASP A 162 1.89 17.77 -0.98
C ASP A 162 2.33 18.04 -2.43
N ASN A 163 1.98 17.13 -3.33
CA ASN A 163 2.32 17.17 -4.76
C ASN A 163 3.84 17.31 -5.02
N ASP A 164 4.65 16.70 -4.19
CA ASP A 164 6.10 16.85 -4.12
C ASP A 164 6.91 15.68 -4.71
N LEU A 165 6.25 14.79 -5.48
CA LEU A 165 6.94 13.70 -6.15
C LEU A 165 7.52 14.13 -7.48
N CYS A 166 8.82 13.90 -7.66
CA CYS A 166 9.52 14.22 -8.90
C CYS A 166 8.99 13.36 -10.06
N GLY A 167 8.79 14.01 -11.22
CA GLY A 167 8.43 13.32 -12.46
C GLY A 167 6.94 13.04 -12.67
N ILE A 168 6.06 13.50 -11.77
CA ILE A 168 4.61 13.44 -11.95
C ILE A 168 3.95 14.80 -11.69
N ASP A 169 2.92 15.13 -12.47
CA ASP A 169 2.23 16.44 -12.38
C ASP A 169 1.26 16.48 -11.20
N HIS A 170 0.56 15.38 -10.96
CA HIS A 170 -0.46 15.26 -9.92
C HIS A 170 -0.26 13.99 -9.11
N CYS A 171 0.19 14.12 -7.88
CA CYS A 171 0.33 12.99 -6.96
C CYS A 171 -1.02 12.42 -6.55
N PRO A 172 -1.16 11.10 -6.40
CA PRO A 172 -2.37 10.50 -5.85
C PRO A 172 -2.70 11.06 -4.46
N GLY A 173 -3.89 11.64 -4.31
CA GLY A 173 -4.33 12.34 -3.11
C GLY A 173 -4.37 13.87 -3.22
N PHE A 174 -3.48 14.47 -4.02
CA PHE A 174 -3.43 15.93 -4.23
C PHE A 174 -4.73 16.49 -4.80
N GLY A 175 -5.24 15.94 -5.91
CA GLY A 175 -6.45 16.43 -6.56
C GLY A 175 -7.70 16.35 -5.66
N SER A 176 -7.82 15.31 -4.83
CA SER A 176 -8.89 15.18 -3.85
C SER A 176 -8.79 16.22 -2.74
N ALA A 177 -7.58 16.49 -2.24
CA ALA A 177 -7.32 17.52 -1.24
C ALA A 177 -7.63 18.92 -1.81
N ALA A 178 -7.16 19.24 -3.02
CA ALA A 178 -7.42 20.51 -3.67
C ALA A 178 -8.93 20.77 -3.87
N LYS A 179 -9.68 19.76 -4.32
CA LYS A 179 -11.14 19.85 -4.46
C LYS A 179 -11.83 20.08 -3.12
N TYR A 180 -11.47 19.33 -2.10
CA TYR A 180 -12.04 19.48 -0.75
C TYR A 180 -11.82 20.89 -0.21
N ILE A 181 -10.60 21.38 -0.26
CA ILE A 181 -10.21 22.70 0.21
C ILE A 181 -10.97 23.79 -0.54
N SER A 182 -11.01 23.74 -1.88
CA SER A 182 -11.76 24.71 -2.69
C SER A 182 -13.24 24.76 -2.30
N THR A 183 -13.87 23.60 -2.04
CA THR A 183 -15.27 23.55 -1.60
C THR A 183 -15.45 24.18 -0.23
N VAL A 184 -14.59 23.86 0.74
CA VAL A 184 -14.65 24.42 2.10
C VAL A 184 -14.44 25.94 2.09
N PHE A 185 -13.53 26.44 1.25
CA PHE A 185 -13.35 27.89 1.12
C PHE A 185 -14.60 28.60 0.60
N CYS A 186 -15.31 28.05 -0.36
CA CYS A 186 -16.58 28.59 -0.82
C CYS A 186 -17.64 28.63 0.29
N GLU A 187 -17.70 27.61 1.14
CA GLU A 187 -18.61 27.58 2.30
C GLU A 187 -18.24 28.63 3.35
N LEU A 188 -16.96 28.73 3.70
CA LEU A 188 -16.44 29.72 4.65
C LEU A 188 -16.64 31.14 4.17
N GLU A 189 -16.50 31.40 2.86
CA GLU A 189 -16.78 32.72 2.27
C GLU A 189 -18.23 33.16 2.53
N GLN A 190 -19.18 32.24 2.41
CA GLN A 190 -20.59 32.56 2.72
C GLN A 190 -20.77 32.84 4.21
N GLU A 191 -20.15 32.07 5.07
CA GLU A 191 -20.25 32.22 6.53
C GLU A 191 -19.75 33.59 7.01
N ILE A 192 -18.62 34.08 6.51
CA ILE A 192 -18.02 35.35 6.95
C ILE A 192 -18.82 36.58 6.46
N THR A 193 -19.68 36.42 5.47
CA THR A 193 -20.47 37.57 4.91
C THR A 193 -21.75 37.87 5.64
N VAL A 194 -22.22 37.00 6.55
CA VAL A 194 -23.52 37.13 7.23
C VAL A 194 -23.49 38.02 8.48
N TYR A 195 -22.31 38.37 8.98
CA TYR A 195 -22.15 39.10 10.24
C TYR A 195 -21.66 40.52 10.06
N GLU A 196 -22.15 41.43 10.92
CA GLU A 196 -21.59 42.75 11.19
C GLU A 196 -21.12 42.80 12.68
N PRO A 197 -19.82 43.08 12.98
CA PRO A 197 -18.73 43.42 12.06
C PRO A 197 -18.22 42.21 11.29
N LYS A 198 -17.54 42.45 10.15
CA LYS A 198 -16.96 41.40 9.31
C LYS A 198 -15.90 40.63 10.07
N ASN A 199 -15.92 39.33 9.88
CA ASN A 199 -14.92 38.40 10.41
C ASN A 199 -13.78 38.14 9.42
N VAL A 200 -12.64 37.73 9.95
CA VAL A 200 -11.51 37.23 9.15
C VAL A 200 -11.29 35.78 9.55
N ILE A 201 -11.26 34.88 8.56
CA ILE A 201 -10.96 33.48 8.76
C ILE A 201 -9.61 33.21 8.10
N ILE A 202 -8.68 32.60 8.86
CA ILE A 202 -7.38 32.14 8.37
C ILE A 202 -7.42 30.63 8.36
N VAL A 203 -7.14 30.04 7.20
CA VAL A 203 -7.07 28.59 7.02
C VAL A 203 -5.64 28.19 6.72
N GLU A 204 -5.05 27.38 7.59
CA GLU A 204 -3.72 26.80 7.38
C GLU A 204 -3.86 25.42 6.78
N MET A 205 -3.07 25.14 5.78
CA MET A 205 -2.95 23.83 5.15
C MET A 205 -1.51 23.34 5.25
N MET A 206 -1.37 22.05 5.51
CA MET A 206 -0.07 21.38 5.55
C MET A 206 0.24 20.76 4.18
N GLY A 207 1.47 20.96 3.69
CA GLY A 207 1.94 20.44 2.42
C GLY A 207 2.84 21.43 1.68
#